data_5a4ceff1df410027a1c3aeaaae3f911b
#
_entry.id   5a4ceff1df410027a1c3aeaaae3f911b
#
_cell.length_a   1.000
_cell.length_b   1.000
_cell.length_c   1.000
_cell.angle_alpha   90.00
_cell.angle_beta   90.00
_cell.angle_gamma   90.00
#
_symmetry.space_group_name_H-M   'P 1'
#
loop_
_entity.id
_entity.type
_entity.pdbx_description
1 polymer ?
#
loop_
_entity_poly.entity_id
_entity_poly.type
_entity_poly.pdbx_seq_one_letter_code
_entity_poly.pdbx_strand_id
1 'polypeptide(L)'
;MKLQSGDKACTAIWHHIMNVSKADLKKNYDNLNVHFDLWKGESDAQPYIPDMIQSMIDSGLAYESQGATVVDIQEDTDTKELPPCIIRKSDGAALYATSDLATLVEREKMYHPDSYIYLADKRQELHFTQVFRVAKKAGIVKPDADMTFLGFGTMNGNDGKPFKTRSGGVMRLENLIADIQDAVYGKITENRTMDQAEARDTARIVGLAALKYGDPVSYTHLRAHETELHL
;
A
#
# COMPACT_ATOMS: atom_id res chain seq x y z
N MET A 1 6.11 -15.92 -16.05
CA MET A 1 6.51 -15.93 -17.48
C MET A 1 5.30 -16.08 -18.42
N LYS A 2 4.50 -17.18 -18.44
CA LYS A 2 3.38 -17.32 -19.39
C LYS A 2 2.36 -16.16 -19.36
N LEU A 3 1.99 -15.67 -18.17
CA LEU A 3 1.09 -14.51 -18.06
C LEU A 3 1.70 -13.24 -18.69
N GLN A 4 2.96 -12.95 -18.39
CA GLN A 4 3.66 -11.78 -18.92
C GLN A 4 3.92 -11.87 -20.43
N SER A 5 3.99 -13.09 -21.00
CA SER A 5 4.09 -13.31 -22.44
C SER A 5 2.75 -13.28 -23.18
N GLY A 6 1.64 -12.98 -22.48
CA GLY A 6 0.33 -12.84 -23.09
C GLY A 6 -0.39 -14.15 -23.40
N ASP A 7 -0.03 -15.27 -22.71
CA ASP A 7 -0.77 -16.53 -22.85
C ASP A 7 -2.25 -16.32 -22.53
N LYS A 8 -3.13 -16.63 -23.47
CA LYS A 8 -4.58 -16.35 -23.38
C LYS A 8 -5.25 -17.07 -22.21
N ALA A 9 -4.85 -18.31 -21.90
CA ALA A 9 -5.45 -19.08 -20.82
C ALA A 9 -5.01 -18.52 -19.46
N CYS A 10 -3.72 -18.22 -19.28
CA CYS A 10 -3.22 -17.59 -18.08
C CYS A 10 -3.82 -16.20 -17.86
N THR A 11 -3.98 -15.42 -18.92
CA THR A 11 -4.61 -14.08 -18.85
C THR A 11 -6.09 -14.16 -18.46
N ALA A 12 -6.84 -15.12 -19.01
CA ALA A 12 -8.24 -15.32 -18.64
C ALA A 12 -8.41 -15.71 -17.16
N ILE A 13 -7.57 -16.61 -16.66
CA ILE A 13 -7.55 -16.99 -15.24
C ILE A 13 -7.19 -15.80 -14.36
N TRP A 14 -6.17 -15.02 -14.74
CA TRP A 14 -5.76 -13.84 -14.02
C TRP A 14 -6.89 -12.80 -13.95
N HIS A 15 -7.57 -12.52 -15.06
CA HIS A 15 -8.72 -11.61 -15.06
C HIS A 15 -9.85 -12.09 -14.14
N HIS A 16 -10.13 -13.40 -14.14
CA HIS A 16 -11.13 -13.96 -13.24
C HIS A 16 -10.74 -13.74 -11.76
N ILE A 17 -9.51 -14.09 -11.40
CA ILE A 17 -9.00 -13.90 -10.03
C ILE A 17 -9.04 -12.41 -9.63
N MET A 18 -8.62 -11.51 -10.52
CA MET A 18 -8.66 -10.06 -10.26
C MET A 18 -10.07 -9.53 -10.05
N ASN A 19 -11.04 -10.00 -10.84
CA ASN A 19 -12.43 -9.59 -10.68
C ASN A 19 -13.01 -10.04 -9.32
N VAL A 20 -12.75 -11.28 -8.91
CA VAL A 20 -13.17 -11.80 -7.60
C VAL A 20 -12.51 -11.00 -6.48
N SER A 21 -11.19 -10.77 -6.56
CA SER A 21 -10.44 -10.04 -5.56
C SER A 21 -10.90 -8.57 -5.45
N LYS A 22 -11.12 -7.89 -6.57
CA LYS A 22 -11.63 -6.51 -6.58
C LYS A 22 -13.03 -6.41 -5.96
N ALA A 23 -13.91 -7.38 -6.23
CA ALA A 23 -15.25 -7.41 -5.65
C ALA A 23 -15.21 -7.59 -4.13
N ASP A 24 -14.34 -8.47 -3.61
CA ASP A 24 -14.15 -8.69 -2.17
C ASP A 24 -13.53 -7.45 -1.49
N LEU A 25 -12.50 -6.86 -2.09
CA LEU A 25 -11.90 -5.62 -1.60
C LEU A 25 -12.91 -4.48 -1.57
N LYS A 26 -13.70 -4.32 -2.65
CA LYS A 26 -14.72 -3.26 -2.71
C LYS A 26 -15.74 -3.39 -1.59
N LYS A 27 -16.23 -4.60 -1.31
CA LYS A 27 -17.12 -4.87 -0.19
C LYS A 27 -16.52 -4.40 1.15
N ASN A 28 -15.23 -4.69 1.38
CA ASN A 28 -14.54 -4.27 2.60
C ASN A 28 -14.40 -2.75 2.68
N TYR A 29 -14.08 -2.08 1.58
CA TYR A 29 -14.01 -0.62 1.55
C TYR A 29 -15.37 0.05 1.73
N ASP A 30 -16.42 -0.51 1.12
CA ASP A 30 -17.79 -0.03 1.32
C ASP A 30 -18.20 -0.15 2.80
N ASN A 31 -17.85 -1.26 3.48
CA ASN A 31 -18.08 -1.45 4.92
C ASN A 31 -17.32 -0.41 5.77
N LEU A 32 -16.15 0.01 5.33
CA LEU A 32 -15.36 1.06 5.98
C LEU A 32 -15.80 2.48 5.58
N ASN A 33 -16.78 2.64 4.71
CA ASN A 33 -17.16 3.92 4.12
C ASN A 33 -15.93 4.62 3.51
N VAL A 34 -15.16 3.88 2.68
CA VAL A 34 -13.97 4.35 1.96
C VAL A 34 -14.22 4.19 0.47
N HIS A 35 -14.00 5.25 -0.28
CA HIS A 35 -14.16 5.29 -1.72
C HIS A 35 -12.86 5.72 -2.39
N PHE A 36 -12.63 5.21 -3.59
CA PHE A 36 -11.46 5.54 -4.41
C PHE A 36 -11.92 6.07 -5.77
N ASP A 37 -11.31 7.14 -6.22
CA ASP A 37 -11.55 7.70 -7.56
C ASP A 37 -10.98 6.79 -8.64
N LEU A 38 -9.85 6.11 -8.35
CA LEU A 38 -9.14 5.25 -9.28
C LEU A 38 -8.86 3.88 -8.68
N TRP A 39 -9.10 2.84 -9.48
CA TRP A 39 -8.79 1.45 -9.15
C TRP A 39 -7.69 0.94 -10.07
N LYS A 40 -6.46 1.33 -9.77
CA LYS A 40 -5.26 0.97 -10.51
C LYS A 40 -4.47 -0.14 -9.80
N GLY A 41 -3.76 -0.94 -10.56
CA GLY A 41 -2.85 -1.98 -10.07
C GLY A 41 -1.50 -1.90 -10.76
N GLU A 42 -0.52 -2.63 -10.27
CA GLU A 42 0.85 -2.68 -10.85
C GLU A 42 0.85 -3.03 -12.34
N SER A 43 -0.09 -3.86 -12.79
CA SER A 43 -0.21 -4.25 -14.20
C SER A 43 -0.53 -3.09 -15.14
N ASP A 44 -1.15 -2.02 -14.65
CA ASP A 44 -1.53 -0.87 -15.46
C ASP A 44 -0.30 -0.05 -15.87
N ALA A 45 0.77 -0.11 -15.07
CA ALA A 45 2.02 0.59 -15.35
C ALA A 45 3.00 -0.20 -16.25
N GLN A 46 2.74 -1.48 -16.53
CA GLN A 46 3.61 -2.33 -17.34
C GLN A 46 4.01 -1.73 -18.71
N PRO A 47 3.11 -1.06 -19.46
CA PRO A 47 3.47 -0.46 -20.75
C PRO A 47 4.55 0.62 -20.68
N TYR A 48 4.74 1.25 -19.53
CA TYR A 48 5.72 2.34 -19.36
C TYR A 48 7.12 1.85 -19.00
N ILE A 49 7.27 0.58 -18.60
CA ILE A 49 8.54 0.02 -18.09
C ILE A 49 9.66 0.04 -19.15
N PRO A 50 9.46 -0.46 -20.38
CA PRO A 50 10.56 -0.56 -21.34
C PRO A 50 11.18 0.80 -21.67
N ASP A 51 10.37 1.78 -22.03
CA ASP A 51 10.84 3.11 -22.41
C ASP A 51 11.47 3.85 -21.23
N MET A 52 10.91 3.69 -20.04
CA MET A 52 11.46 4.27 -18.81
C MET A 52 12.88 3.74 -18.52
N ILE A 53 13.06 2.42 -18.55
CA ILE A 53 14.38 1.80 -18.31
C ILE A 53 15.38 2.25 -19.40
N GLN A 54 14.95 2.24 -20.66
CA GLN A 54 15.82 2.64 -21.78
C GLN A 54 16.26 4.10 -21.64
N SER A 55 15.35 5.00 -21.28
CA SER A 55 15.67 6.41 -21.03
C SER A 55 16.71 6.60 -19.92
N MET A 56 16.64 5.83 -18.84
CA MET A 56 17.64 5.88 -17.76
C MET A 56 19.01 5.34 -18.21
N ILE A 57 19.03 4.34 -19.07
CA ILE A 57 20.28 3.81 -19.65
C ILE A 57 20.90 4.82 -20.59
N ASP A 58 20.12 5.37 -21.53
CA ASP A 58 20.58 6.32 -22.55
C ASP A 58 21.10 7.62 -21.93
N SER A 59 20.55 8.05 -20.81
CA SER A 59 21.03 9.20 -20.05
C SER A 59 22.27 8.91 -19.20
N GLY A 60 22.71 7.66 -19.11
CA GLY A 60 23.83 7.23 -18.26
C GLY A 60 23.49 7.20 -16.76
N LEU A 61 22.23 7.38 -16.39
CA LEU A 61 21.79 7.29 -15.00
C LEU A 61 21.77 5.85 -14.48
N ALA A 62 21.34 4.92 -15.35
CA ALA A 62 21.31 3.50 -15.04
C ALA A 62 22.49 2.78 -15.69
N TYR A 63 23.09 1.84 -14.95
CA TYR A 63 24.24 1.06 -15.45
C TYR A 63 24.11 -0.41 -15.04
N GLU A 64 24.91 -1.27 -15.63
CA GLU A 64 24.95 -2.69 -15.32
C GLU A 64 25.84 -2.97 -14.11
N SER A 65 25.31 -3.69 -13.12
CA SER A 65 26.05 -4.18 -11.95
C SER A 65 25.65 -5.62 -11.66
N GLN A 66 26.60 -6.52 -11.65
CA GLN A 66 26.38 -7.97 -11.40
C GLN A 66 25.26 -8.58 -12.28
N GLY A 67 25.17 -8.14 -13.53
CA GLY A 67 24.15 -8.56 -14.47
C GLY A 67 22.77 -7.91 -14.31
N ALA A 68 22.55 -7.11 -13.29
CA ALA A 68 21.33 -6.33 -13.10
C ALA A 68 21.52 -4.87 -13.55
N THR A 69 20.44 -4.20 -13.95
CA THR A 69 20.45 -2.76 -14.22
C THR A 69 20.08 -2.00 -12.96
N VAL A 70 20.94 -1.09 -12.54
CA VAL A 70 20.81 -0.39 -11.25
C VAL A 70 20.97 1.12 -11.40
N VAL A 71 20.47 1.86 -10.42
CA VAL A 71 20.64 3.31 -10.30
C VAL A 71 21.16 3.62 -8.89
N ASP A 72 22.26 4.40 -8.80
CA ASP A 72 22.78 4.87 -7.53
C ASP A 72 21.86 5.92 -6.91
N ILE A 73 21.56 5.69 -5.65
CA ILE A 73 20.66 6.56 -4.88
C ILE A 73 21.36 7.34 -3.77
N GLN A 74 22.65 7.09 -3.56
CA GLN A 74 23.42 7.78 -2.53
C GLN A 74 23.38 9.29 -2.70
N GLU A 75 23.25 10.01 -1.59
CA GLU A 75 23.29 11.47 -1.48
C GLU A 75 24.33 11.88 -0.42
N ASP A 76 24.89 13.09 -0.55
CA ASP A 76 25.92 13.59 0.39
C ASP A 76 25.41 13.74 1.83
N THR A 77 24.10 13.83 2.00
CA THR A 77 23.44 13.94 3.31
C THR A 77 23.25 12.59 4.01
N ASP A 78 23.52 11.49 3.33
CA ASP A 78 23.30 10.16 3.91
C ASP A 78 24.39 9.85 4.94
N THR A 79 23.95 9.40 6.12
CA THR A 79 24.84 8.99 7.21
C THR A 79 25.29 7.53 7.10
N LYS A 80 24.69 6.77 6.17
CA LYS A 80 24.97 5.35 5.90
C LYS A 80 25.03 5.12 4.42
N GLU A 81 25.81 4.14 4.00
CA GLU A 81 25.78 3.65 2.64
C GLU A 81 24.44 3.01 2.33
N LEU A 82 23.83 3.42 1.23
CA LEU A 82 22.56 2.88 0.74
C LEU A 82 22.80 2.03 -0.50
N PRO A 83 22.17 0.85 -0.59
CA PRO A 83 22.30 0.01 -1.77
C PRO A 83 21.65 0.67 -2.96
N PRO A 84 22.21 0.51 -4.19
CA PRO A 84 21.61 1.03 -5.40
C PRO A 84 20.22 0.43 -5.64
N CYS A 85 19.37 1.16 -6.33
CA CYS A 85 18.04 0.70 -6.71
C CYS A 85 18.15 -0.21 -7.94
N ILE A 86 17.72 -1.45 -7.82
CA ILE A 86 17.66 -2.38 -8.96
C ILE A 86 16.38 -2.10 -9.74
N ILE A 87 16.52 -1.71 -11.01
CA ILE A 87 15.39 -1.42 -11.89
C ILE A 87 15.12 -2.52 -12.93
N ARG A 88 16.05 -3.46 -13.12
CA ARG A 88 15.86 -4.67 -13.92
C ARG A 88 16.79 -5.76 -13.43
N LYS A 89 16.27 -6.96 -13.22
CA LYS A 89 17.06 -8.14 -12.84
C LYS A 89 17.91 -8.65 -13.99
N SER A 90 18.87 -9.51 -13.66
CA SER A 90 19.74 -10.20 -14.64
C SER A 90 18.97 -11.09 -15.62
N ASP A 91 17.82 -11.61 -15.23
CA ASP A 91 16.91 -12.40 -16.08
C ASP A 91 15.94 -11.53 -16.90
N GLY A 92 16.09 -10.19 -16.83
CA GLY A 92 15.23 -9.21 -17.51
C GLY A 92 13.91 -8.91 -16.80
N ALA A 93 13.62 -9.55 -15.66
CA ALA A 93 12.37 -9.32 -14.97
C ALA A 93 12.31 -7.96 -14.25
N ALA A 94 11.13 -7.37 -14.23
CA ALA A 94 10.82 -6.20 -13.43
C ALA A 94 10.70 -6.56 -11.95
N LEU A 95 10.99 -5.59 -11.09
CA LEU A 95 10.82 -5.66 -9.63
C LEU A 95 9.72 -4.68 -9.18
N TYR A 96 9.42 -4.69 -7.88
CA TYR A 96 8.51 -3.72 -7.29
C TYR A 96 8.96 -2.26 -7.54
N ALA A 97 10.25 -1.96 -7.38
CA ALA A 97 10.78 -0.63 -7.69
C ALA A 97 10.53 -0.22 -9.14
N THR A 98 10.66 -1.15 -10.08
CA THR A 98 10.39 -0.91 -11.50
C THR A 98 8.92 -0.57 -11.75
N SER A 99 8.01 -1.33 -11.13
CA SER A 99 6.56 -1.10 -11.25
C SER A 99 6.15 0.23 -10.62
N ASP A 100 6.73 0.56 -9.45
CA ASP A 100 6.44 1.83 -8.77
C ASP A 100 6.95 3.05 -9.55
N LEU A 101 8.16 2.97 -10.12
CA LEU A 101 8.68 4.01 -11.00
C LEU A 101 7.82 4.18 -12.26
N ALA A 102 7.40 3.09 -12.89
CA ALA A 102 6.51 3.12 -14.04
C ALA A 102 5.13 3.71 -13.71
N THR A 103 4.64 3.45 -12.49
CA THR A 103 3.41 4.06 -11.97
C THR A 103 3.56 5.58 -11.81
N LEU A 104 4.73 6.06 -11.39
CA LEU A 104 5.02 7.50 -11.35
C LEU A 104 5.04 8.12 -12.76
N VAL A 105 5.64 7.42 -13.74
CA VAL A 105 5.58 7.85 -15.16
C VAL A 105 4.13 7.97 -15.65
N GLU A 106 3.28 6.99 -15.34
CA GLU A 106 1.86 7.04 -15.68
C GLU A 106 1.18 8.25 -15.04
N ARG A 107 1.38 8.44 -13.73
CA ARG A 107 0.75 9.53 -12.97
C ARG A 107 1.17 10.90 -13.45
N GLU A 108 2.46 11.09 -13.74
CA GLU A 108 2.93 12.36 -14.33
C GLU A 108 2.29 12.64 -15.68
N LYS A 109 2.21 11.64 -16.56
CA LYS A 109 1.58 11.81 -17.87
C LYS A 109 0.09 12.14 -17.80
N MET A 110 -0.61 11.59 -16.81
CA MET A 110 -2.08 11.70 -16.73
C MET A 110 -2.55 12.87 -15.87
N TYR A 111 -1.84 13.19 -14.79
CA TYR A 111 -2.34 14.07 -13.73
C TYR A 111 -1.43 15.24 -13.40
N HIS A 112 -0.13 15.16 -13.70
CA HIS A 112 0.89 16.16 -13.33
C HIS A 112 0.81 16.58 -11.85
N PRO A 113 0.89 15.63 -10.88
CA PRO A 113 0.69 15.95 -9.48
C PRO A 113 1.77 16.86 -8.92
N ASP A 114 1.41 17.72 -7.95
CA ASP A 114 2.37 18.50 -7.18
C ASP A 114 2.87 17.74 -5.94
N SER A 115 2.09 16.78 -5.46
CA SER A 115 2.42 15.96 -4.28
C SER A 115 2.05 14.50 -4.49
N TYR A 116 2.92 13.60 -3.97
CA TYR A 116 2.75 12.16 -3.97
C TYR A 116 2.81 11.65 -2.53
N ILE A 117 1.72 11.08 -2.04
CA ILE A 117 1.66 10.50 -0.72
C ILE A 117 1.52 8.98 -0.86
N TYR A 118 2.54 8.26 -0.36
CA TYR A 118 2.56 6.80 -0.34
C TYR A 118 2.28 6.31 1.08
N LEU A 119 1.23 5.53 1.23
CA LEU A 119 0.84 4.91 2.48
C LEU A 119 1.12 3.41 2.40
N ALA A 120 2.12 2.93 3.15
CA ALA A 120 2.52 1.52 3.13
C ALA A 120 3.11 1.08 4.48
N ASP A 121 3.36 -0.21 4.63
CA ASP A 121 4.04 -0.75 5.81
C ASP A 121 5.41 -0.09 6.02
N LYS A 122 5.71 0.35 7.26
CA LYS A 122 6.96 1.04 7.61
C LYS A 122 8.23 0.28 7.19
N ARG A 123 8.16 -1.04 7.09
CA ARG A 123 9.28 -1.86 6.61
C ARG A 123 9.66 -1.59 5.14
N GLN A 124 8.81 -0.90 4.39
CA GLN A 124 9.06 -0.50 3.00
C GLN A 124 9.73 0.88 2.86
N GLU A 125 10.14 1.52 3.96
CA GLU A 125 10.72 2.87 3.96
C GLU A 125 11.95 2.98 3.03
N LEU A 126 12.87 2.01 3.09
CA LEU A 126 14.03 2.00 2.19
C LEU A 126 13.62 1.86 0.72
N HIS A 127 12.65 1.00 0.43
CA HIS A 127 12.13 0.83 -0.93
C HIS A 127 11.59 2.16 -1.49
N PHE A 128 10.75 2.87 -0.73
CA PHE A 128 10.22 4.15 -1.20
C PHE A 128 11.27 5.26 -1.23
N THR A 129 12.26 5.24 -0.34
CA THR A 129 13.43 6.12 -0.44
C THR A 129 14.15 5.91 -1.79
N GLN A 130 14.39 4.66 -2.18
CA GLN A 130 15.01 4.32 -3.46
C GLN A 130 14.16 4.81 -4.64
N VAL A 131 12.86 4.50 -4.64
CA VAL A 131 11.92 4.90 -5.71
C VAL A 131 11.86 6.42 -5.86
N PHE A 132 11.73 7.16 -4.78
CA PHE A 132 11.62 8.62 -4.81
C PHE A 132 12.90 9.28 -5.33
N ARG A 133 14.06 8.81 -4.87
CA ARG A 133 15.35 9.34 -5.35
C ARG A 133 15.58 9.05 -6.82
N VAL A 134 15.29 7.83 -7.27
CA VAL A 134 15.39 7.49 -8.69
C VAL A 134 14.42 8.32 -9.52
N ALA A 135 13.18 8.48 -9.08
CA ALA A 135 12.19 9.27 -9.80
C ALA A 135 12.62 10.73 -10.01
N LYS A 136 13.20 11.35 -8.99
CA LYS A 136 13.77 12.71 -9.09
C LYS A 136 15.02 12.77 -9.97
N LYS A 137 15.98 11.85 -9.76
CA LYS A 137 17.22 11.78 -10.58
C LYS A 137 16.93 11.53 -12.06
N ALA A 138 15.94 10.70 -12.36
CA ALA A 138 15.53 10.36 -13.72
C ALA A 138 14.63 11.43 -14.39
N GLY A 139 14.23 12.46 -13.65
CA GLY A 139 13.28 13.46 -14.16
C GLY A 139 11.89 12.90 -14.45
N ILE A 140 11.52 11.80 -13.80
CA ILE A 140 10.16 11.21 -13.91
C ILE A 140 9.15 12.13 -13.27
N VAL A 141 9.51 12.72 -12.14
CA VAL A 141 8.69 13.71 -11.42
C VAL A 141 9.38 15.07 -11.44
N LYS A 142 8.63 16.14 -11.21
CA LYS A 142 9.17 17.49 -11.08
C LYS A 142 10.22 17.52 -9.95
N PRO A 143 11.30 18.32 -10.07
CA PRO A 143 12.32 18.42 -9.01
C PRO A 143 11.77 18.87 -7.67
N ASP A 144 10.76 19.75 -7.67
CA ASP A 144 10.09 20.32 -6.52
C ASP A 144 8.86 19.54 -6.06
N ALA A 145 8.52 18.43 -6.74
CA ALA A 145 7.41 17.57 -6.32
C ALA A 145 7.61 17.06 -4.89
N ASP A 146 6.58 17.21 -4.06
CA ASP A 146 6.56 16.65 -2.71
C ASP A 146 6.31 15.15 -2.78
N MET A 147 7.26 14.36 -2.28
CA MET A 147 7.16 12.90 -2.24
C MET A 147 7.25 12.43 -0.79
N THR A 148 6.11 12.11 -0.23
CA THR A 148 5.97 11.73 1.17
C THR A 148 5.65 10.25 1.33
N PHE A 149 6.43 9.56 2.17
CA PHE A 149 6.15 8.20 2.62
C PHE A 149 5.56 8.24 4.03
N LEU A 150 4.35 7.69 4.18
CA LEU A 150 3.69 7.51 5.46
C LEU A 150 3.69 6.01 5.80
N GLY A 151 4.63 5.61 6.65
CA GLY A 151 4.80 4.23 7.07
C GLY A 151 3.88 3.88 8.22
N PHE A 152 3.08 2.82 8.07
CA PHE A 152 2.26 2.27 9.13
C PHE A 152 2.86 1.02 9.79
N GLY A 153 2.49 0.77 11.05
CA GLY A 153 2.87 -0.42 11.79
C GLY A 153 2.07 -1.66 11.37
N THR A 154 2.50 -2.81 11.84
CA THR A 154 1.77 -4.06 11.67
C THR A 154 0.75 -4.24 12.79
N MET A 155 -0.45 -4.71 12.45
CA MET A 155 -1.37 -5.21 13.47
C MET A 155 -0.81 -6.51 14.07
N ASN A 156 -0.76 -6.55 15.39
CA ASN A 156 -0.28 -7.72 16.13
C ASN A 156 -1.46 -8.46 16.76
N GLY A 157 -1.31 -9.78 16.87
CA GLY A 157 -2.22 -10.61 17.68
C GLY A 157 -1.98 -10.42 19.18
N ASN A 158 -2.80 -11.08 19.98
CA ASN A 158 -2.68 -11.07 21.45
C ASN A 158 -1.32 -11.60 21.97
N ASP A 159 -0.58 -12.32 21.13
CA ASP A 159 0.78 -12.79 21.40
C ASP A 159 1.87 -11.74 21.08
N GLY A 160 1.48 -10.53 20.71
CA GLY A 160 2.37 -9.43 20.33
C GLY A 160 3.08 -9.61 18.99
N LYS A 161 2.76 -10.66 18.22
CA LYS A 161 3.39 -10.94 16.92
C LYS A 161 2.50 -10.49 15.77
N PRO A 162 3.12 -10.01 14.66
CA PRO A 162 2.38 -9.67 13.45
C PRO A 162 1.55 -10.84 12.93
N PHE A 163 0.34 -10.57 12.49
CA PHE A 163 -0.48 -11.58 11.81
C PHE A 163 0.25 -12.10 10.57
N LYS A 164 0.43 -13.42 10.49
CA LYS A 164 1.11 -14.06 9.35
C LYS A 164 0.09 -14.50 8.31
N THR A 165 0.06 -13.86 7.17
CA THR A 165 -0.83 -14.19 6.04
C THR A 165 -0.65 -15.61 5.49
N ARG A 166 0.56 -16.17 5.60
CA ARG A 166 0.90 -17.50 5.02
C ARG A 166 0.58 -18.70 5.91
N SER A 167 0.23 -18.52 7.17
CA SER A 167 -0.01 -19.61 8.13
C SER A 167 -1.48 -19.89 8.42
N GLY A 168 -2.42 -19.32 7.64
CA GLY A 168 -3.85 -19.65 7.71
C GLY A 168 -4.61 -19.13 8.94
N GLY A 169 -4.00 -18.27 9.75
CA GLY A 169 -4.60 -17.69 10.96
C GLY A 169 -4.83 -16.19 10.91
N VAL A 170 -4.99 -15.62 9.71
CA VAL A 170 -5.21 -14.16 9.59
C VAL A 170 -6.68 -13.87 9.88
N MET A 171 -6.92 -12.98 10.83
CA MET A 171 -8.25 -12.41 11.05
C MET A 171 -8.66 -11.64 9.79
N ARG A 172 -9.79 -12.02 9.19
CA ARG A 172 -10.35 -11.27 8.06
C ARG A 172 -10.90 -9.94 8.58
N LEU A 173 -10.68 -8.87 7.81
CA LEU A 173 -11.16 -7.54 8.19
C LEU A 173 -12.67 -7.50 8.45
N GLU A 174 -13.45 -8.23 7.66
CA GLU A 174 -14.91 -8.35 7.87
C GLU A 174 -15.26 -8.95 9.23
N ASN A 175 -14.48 -9.93 9.72
CA ASN A 175 -14.69 -10.52 11.04
C ASN A 175 -14.33 -9.53 12.15
N LEU A 176 -13.20 -8.81 12.01
CA LEU A 176 -12.81 -7.77 12.96
C LEU A 176 -13.90 -6.68 13.07
N ILE A 177 -14.44 -6.23 11.94
CA ILE A 177 -15.53 -5.25 11.93
C ILE A 177 -16.75 -5.80 12.66
N ALA A 178 -17.14 -7.06 12.40
CA ALA A 178 -18.27 -7.71 13.05
C ALA A 178 -18.06 -7.84 14.57
N ASP A 179 -16.89 -8.31 14.99
CA ASP A 179 -16.55 -8.47 16.42
C ASP A 179 -16.62 -7.14 17.18
N ILE A 180 -16.11 -6.06 16.58
CA ILE A 180 -16.18 -4.71 17.18
C ILE A 180 -17.64 -4.24 17.26
N GLN A 181 -18.44 -4.43 16.22
CA GLN A 181 -19.85 -4.04 16.21
C GLN A 181 -20.65 -4.83 17.26
N ASP A 182 -20.40 -6.13 17.41
CA ASP A 182 -21.06 -6.97 18.42
C ASP A 182 -20.66 -6.55 19.84
N ALA A 183 -19.40 -6.23 20.08
CA ALA A 183 -18.93 -5.73 21.38
C ALA A 183 -19.59 -4.39 21.74
N VAL A 184 -19.69 -3.46 20.78
CA VAL A 184 -20.37 -2.17 20.99
C VAL A 184 -21.87 -2.38 21.21
N TYR A 185 -22.52 -3.27 20.44
CA TYR A 185 -23.93 -3.62 20.61
C TYR A 185 -24.21 -4.16 22.00
N GLY A 186 -23.38 -5.08 22.50
CA GLY A 186 -23.50 -5.60 23.86
C GLY A 186 -23.49 -4.48 24.92
N LYS A 187 -22.53 -3.57 24.83
CA LYS A 187 -22.42 -2.43 25.76
C LYS A 187 -23.60 -1.46 25.71
N ILE A 188 -24.15 -1.19 24.54
CA ILE A 188 -25.32 -0.32 24.37
C ILE A 188 -26.52 -0.96 25.04
N THR A 189 -26.74 -2.26 24.83
CA THR A 189 -27.92 -2.98 25.35
C THR A 189 -27.83 -3.31 26.82
N GLU A 190 -26.63 -3.41 27.40
CA GLU A 190 -26.46 -3.58 28.86
C GLU A 190 -26.89 -2.34 29.66
N ASN A 191 -26.72 -1.15 29.14
CA ASN A 191 -26.85 0.10 29.87
C ASN A 191 -28.06 0.95 29.47
N ARG A 192 -28.78 0.59 28.41
CA ARG A 192 -29.89 1.38 27.87
C ARG A 192 -30.99 0.49 27.30
N THR A 193 -32.24 0.89 27.55
CA THR A 193 -33.40 0.38 26.81
C THR A 193 -33.48 1.16 25.49
N MET A 194 -33.10 0.53 24.40
CA MET A 194 -33.14 1.11 23.05
C MET A 194 -33.78 0.11 22.10
N ASP A 195 -34.44 0.59 21.05
CA ASP A 195 -34.93 -0.29 19.99
C ASP A 195 -33.81 -1.12 19.39
N GLN A 196 -34.05 -2.38 19.08
CA GLN A 196 -33.04 -3.29 18.62
C GLN A 196 -32.41 -2.84 17.27
N ALA A 197 -33.21 -2.30 16.37
CA ALA A 197 -32.71 -1.80 15.09
C ALA A 197 -31.83 -0.56 15.28
N GLU A 198 -32.26 0.36 16.15
CA GLU A 198 -31.50 1.56 16.52
C GLU A 198 -30.17 1.19 17.22
N ALA A 199 -30.20 0.22 18.14
CA ALA A 199 -29.01 -0.25 18.83
C ALA A 199 -27.99 -0.88 17.86
N ARG A 200 -28.44 -1.66 16.88
CA ARG A 200 -27.57 -2.23 15.83
C ARG A 200 -26.97 -1.17 14.91
N ASP A 201 -27.75 -0.20 14.46
CA ASP A 201 -27.23 0.87 13.61
C ASP A 201 -26.24 1.76 14.36
N THR A 202 -26.52 2.08 15.62
CA THR A 202 -25.59 2.80 16.50
C THR A 202 -24.30 2.00 16.69
N ALA A 203 -24.39 0.70 16.95
CA ALA A 203 -23.21 -0.16 17.09
C ALA A 203 -22.37 -0.21 15.82
N ARG A 204 -23.01 -0.24 14.65
CA ARG A 204 -22.32 -0.18 13.35
C ARG A 204 -21.56 1.13 13.19
N ILE A 205 -22.17 2.26 13.47
CA ILE A 205 -21.55 3.59 13.32
C ILE A 205 -20.41 3.77 14.32
N VAL A 206 -20.66 3.49 15.60
CA VAL A 206 -19.67 3.66 16.68
C VAL A 206 -18.52 2.67 16.52
N GLY A 207 -18.82 1.41 16.20
CA GLY A 207 -17.79 0.39 15.95
C GLY A 207 -16.88 0.75 14.79
N LEU A 208 -17.44 1.26 13.69
CA LEU A 208 -16.66 1.75 12.57
C LEU A 208 -15.79 2.96 12.93
N ALA A 209 -16.35 3.91 13.68
CA ALA A 209 -15.61 5.08 14.14
C ALA A 209 -14.45 4.67 15.08
N ALA A 210 -14.68 3.73 15.99
CA ALA A 210 -13.65 3.21 16.89
C ALA A 210 -12.52 2.51 16.14
N LEU A 211 -12.84 1.69 15.12
CA LEU A 211 -11.84 1.06 14.26
C LEU A 211 -11.01 2.09 13.52
N LYS A 212 -11.64 3.05 12.87
CA LYS A 212 -10.96 4.11 12.10
C LYS A 212 -10.12 5.03 12.97
N TYR A 213 -10.55 5.30 14.21
CA TYR A 213 -9.79 6.14 15.16
C TYR A 213 -8.62 5.37 15.77
N GLY A 214 -8.81 4.09 16.08
CA GLY A 214 -7.76 3.26 16.67
C GLY A 214 -6.60 2.96 15.74
N ASP A 215 -6.85 2.86 14.45
CA ASP A 215 -5.81 2.60 13.45
C ASP A 215 -4.77 3.75 13.38
N PRO A 216 -5.12 5.04 13.17
CA PRO A 216 -4.14 6.13 13.13
C PRO A 216 -3.37 6.35 14.43
N VAL A 217 -3.95 6.05 15.59
CA VAL A 217 -3.27 6.21 16.88
C VAL A 217 -2.04 5.31 16.99
N SER A 218 -2.06 4.16 16.33
CA SER A 218 -0.91 3.25 16.25
C SER A 218 0.24 3.84 15.42
N TYR A 219 -0.02 4.81 14.55
CA TYR A 219 0.95 5.39 13.62
C TYR A 219 1.69 6.60 14.15
N THR A 220 1.02 7.43 14.93
CA THR A 220 1.52 8.78 15.17
C THR A 220 2.50 8.89 16.33
N HIS A 221 2.85 7.83 17.07
CA HIS A 221 3.57 7.94 18.34
C HIS A 221 3.04 9.06 19.26
N LEU A 222 1.89 9.59 18.93
CA LEU A 222 1.09 10.31 19.87
C LEU A 222 0.59 9.24 20.85
N ARG A 223 1.44 8.89 21.79
CA ARG A 223 0.95 8.54 23.11
C ARG A 223 0.19 9.78 23.54
N ALA A 224 -1.05 9.92 23.08
CA ALA A 224 -2.05 10.60 23.84
C ALA A 224 -1.99 9.87 25.18
N HIS A 225 -1.41 10.52 26.16
CA HIS A 225 -1.49 10.07 27.53
C HIS A 225 -2.95 9.69 27.75
N GLU A 226 -3.15 8.39 28.00
CA GLU A 226 -4.32 7.86 28.67
C GLU A 226 -5.68 8.22 28.06
N THR A 227 -6.00 7.54 26.97
CA THR A 227 -7.33 6.93 26.95
C THR A 227 -7.10 5.43 26.93
N GLU A 228 -6.91 4.86 28.11
CA GLU A 228 -7.40 3.52 28.36
C GLU A 228 -8.87 3.55 27.98
N LEU A 229 -9.17 3.11 26.78
CA LEU A 229 -10.48 2.57 26.50
C LEU A 229 -10.60 1.33 27.37
N HIS A 230 -10.99 1.52 28.60
CA HIS A 230 -11.64 0.49 29.37
C HIS A 230 -12.94 0.15 28.63
N LEU A 231 -12.79 -0.72 27.63
CA LEU A 231 -13.89 -1.46 27.04
C LEU A 231 -14.25 -2.62 27.96
#